data_f81ee1b025208df45f65f275b791eabe
#
_entry.id   f81ee1b025208df45f65f275b791eabe
#
_cell.length_a   1.000
_cell.length_b   1.000
_cell.length_c   1.000
_cell.angle_alpha   90.00
_cell.angle_beta   90.00
_cell.angle_gamma   90.00
#
_symmetry.space_group_name_H-M   'P 1'
#
loop_
_entity.id
_entity.type
_entity.pdbx_description
1 polymer ?
#
loop_
_entity_poly.entity_id
_entity_poly.type
_entity_poly.pdbx_seq_one_letter_code
_entity_poly.pdbx_strand_id
1 'polypeptide(L)'
;MAMQYDVKSVHMSASGVAVGYRTRLKGVLMSPSESQTLNVAFCDNISVSGTYDVPGSTVCTVTIANHGLSNGDRVYLNFTSGSSSDNTFTVSNVATSTFTVAVASATTNGNVTMYADILVELDCSSTTAFYTMIPGEGILAEQGIYVGLPSATVTTTLFYG
;
A
#
# COMPACT_ATOMS: atom_id res chain seq x y z
N MET A 1 -8.70 -35.86 12.37
CA MET A 1 -8.46 -34.39 12.42
C MET A 1 -8.31 -33.93 10.98
N ALA A 2 -9.32 -33.32 10.39
CA ALA A 2 -9.21 -32.76 9.06
C ALA A 2 -8.43 -31.43 9.19
N MET A 3 -7.20 -31.39 8.73
CA MET A 3 -6.48 -30.14 8.55
C MET A 3 -7.13 -29.42 7.36
N GLN A 4 -7.98 -28.48 7.66
CA GLN A 4 -8.60 -27.63 6.64
C GLN A 4 -7.60 -26.55 6.26
N TYR A 5 -6.84 -26.80 5.19
CA TYR A 5 -5.97 -25.81 4.58
C TYR A 5 -6.76 -25.07 3.50
N ASP A 6 -7.61 -24.15 3.94
CA ASP A 6 -8.34 -23.29 3.02
C ASP A 6 -7.46 -22.08 2.62
N VAL A 7 -6.36 -22.36 1.91
CA VAL A 7 -5.59 -21.32 1.28
C VAL A 7 -6.27 -20.97 -0.04
N LYS A 8 -6.75 -19.75 -0.13
CA LYS A 8 -7.30 -19.13 -1.33
C LYS A 8 -6.24 -18.27 -2.00
N SER A 9 -6.45 -17.92 -3.25
CA SER A 9 -5.59 -16.98 -3.95
C SER A 9 -6.41 -15.95 -4.73
N VAL A 10 -5.83 -14.77 -4.90
CA VAL A 10 -6.34 -13.72 -5.77
C VAL A 10 -5.19 -13.08 -6.53
N HIS A 11 -5.39 -12.86 -7.82
CA HIS A 11 -4.43 -12.19 -8.70
C HIS A 11 -4.83 -10.73 -8.88
N MET A 12 -3.85 -9.81 -8.74
CA MET A 12 -4.02 -8.38 -8.88
C MET A 12 -3.07 -7.83 -9.95
N SER A 13 -3.60 -7.04 -10.86
CA SER A 13 -2.85 -6.30 -11.90
C SER A 13 -3.01 -4.78 -11.78
N ALA A 14 -3.73 -4.32 -10.77
CA ALA A 14 -3.91 -2.91 -10.42
C ALA A 14 -4.13 -2.79 -8.90
N SER A 15 -3.90 -1.60 -8.35
CA SER A 15 -4.21 -1.29 -6.95
C SER A 15 -5.69 -1.51 -6.65
N GLY A 16 -6.00 -2.03 -5.47
CA GLY A 16 -7.38 -2.27 -5.06
C GLY A 16 -7.53 -3.25 -3.91
N VAL A 17 -8.78 -3.47 -3.51
CA VAL A 17 -9.13 -4.42 -2.47
C VAL A 17 -9.04 -5.84 -3.03
N ALA A 18 -8.08 -6.61 -2.56
CA ALA A 18 -7.91 -8.02 -2.92
C ALA A 18 -8.87 -8.92 -2.13
N VAL A 19 -9.04 -8.64 -0.84
CA VAL A 19 -9.93 -9.37 0.06
C VAL A 19 -10.66 -8.36 0.94
N GLY A 20 -11.99 -8.39 0.97
CA GLY A 20 -12.83 -7.42 1.66
C GLY A 20 -13.37 -7.90 3.02
N TYR A 21 -12.71 -8.84 3.67
CA TYR A 21 -13.12 -9.38 4.97
C TYR A 21 -11.90 -9.84 5.78
N ARG A 22 -12.06 -9.96 7.08
CA ARG A 22 -11.00 -10.41 8.00
C ARG A 22 -10.39 -11.73 7.52
N THR A 23 -9.08 -11.72 7.34
CA THR A 23 -8.32 -12.86 6.79
C THR A 23 -6.86 -12.82 7.25
N ARG A 24 -6.06 -13.79 6.81
CA ARG A 24 -4.61 -13.80 7.01
C ARG A 24 -3.88 -13.87 5.69
N LEU A 25 -2.90 -12.99 5.49
CA LEU A 25 -1.96 -13.07 4.38
C LEU A 25 -0.97 -14.21 4.65
N LYS A 26 -0.95 -15.20 3.78
CA LYS A 26 -0.13 -16.43 3.91
C LYS A 26 1.11 -16.41 3.03
N GLY A 27 1.05 -15.71 1.92
CA GLY A 27 2.16 -15.60 0.98
C GLY A 27 1.82 -14.71 -0.19
N VAL A 28 2.85 -14.34 -0.92
CA VAL A 28 2.75 -13.44 -2.08
C VAL A 28 3.67 -13.94 -3.18
N LEU A 29 3.13 -14.05 -4.39
CA LEU A 29 3.90 -14.21 -5.62
C LEU A 29 3.92 -12.86 -6.34
N MET A 30 5.11 -12.32 -6.56
CA MET A 30 5.35 -11.09 -7.32
C MET A 30 5.83 -11.42 -8.72
N SER A 31 5.24 -10.78 -9.72
CA SER A 31 5.60 -10.98 -11.13
C SER A 31 5.83 -9.62 -11.80
N PRO A 32 7.02 -9.03 -11.64
CA PRO A 32 7.39 -7.81 -12.34
C PRO A 32 7.70 -8.11 -13.82
N SER A 33 7.29 -7.22 -14.71
CA SER A 33 7.55 -7.32 -16.16
C SER A 33 8.71 -6.45 -16.63
N GLU A 34 9.13 -5.51 -15.79
CA GLU A 34 10.23 -4.59 -16.09
C GLU A 34 11.18 -4.45 -14.90
N SER A 35 12.45 -4.12 -15.19
CA SER A 35 13.45 -3.86 -14.16
C SER A 35 13.28 -2.44 -13.64
N GLN A 36 12.48 -2.28 -12.61
CA GLN A 36 12.26 -1.01 -11.89
C GLN A 36 12.31 -1.28 -10.39
N THR A 37 12.76 -0.28 -9.63
CA THR A 37 12.61 -0.35 -8.16
C THR A 37 11.21 0.14 -7.79
N LEU A 38 10.35 -0.80 -7.47
CA LEU A 38 8.96 -0.54 -7.10
C LEU A 38 8.67 -1.16 -5.74
N ASN A 39 7.99 -0.41 -4.89
CA ASN A 39 7.51 -0.87 -3.60
C ASN A 39 6.04 -1.25 -3.71
N VAL A 40 5.72 -2.51 -3.50
CA VAL A 40 4.34 -2.99 -3.47
C VAL A 40 3.91 -3.14 -2.02
N ALA A 41 2.84 -2.44 -1.66
CA ALA A 41 2.30 -2.45 -0.31
C ALA A 41 1.08 -3.37 -0.20
N PHE A 42 1.05 -4.19 0.84
CA PHE A 42 -0.10 -4.97 1.27
C PHE A 42 -0.55 -4.39 2.60
N CYS A 43 -1.71 -3.76 2.61
CA CYS A 43 -2.23 -3.04 3.78
C CYS A 43 -3.48 -3.73 4.33
N ASP A 44 -3.75 -3.58 5.63
CA ASP A 44 -5.11 -3.81 6.11
C ASP A 44 -6.06 -2.84 5.38
N ASN A 45 -7.23 -3.32 5.01
CA ASN A 45 -8.22 -2.54 4.24
C ASN A 45 -8.94 -1.51 5.13
N ILE A 46 -8.18 -0.86 6.01
CA ILE A 46 -8.60 0.28 6.81
C ILE A 46 -8.08 1.54 6.15
N SER A 47 -8.98 2.36 5.61
CA SER A 47 -8.60 3.56 4.88
C SER A 47 -9.27 4.82 5.42
N VAL A 48 -8.55 5.93 5.29
CA VAL A 48 -9.06 7.27 5.62
C VAL A 48 -8.81 8.19 4.42
N SER A 49 -9.85 8.92 4.02
CA SER A 49 -9.77 9.85 2.89
C SER A 49 -9.48 11.27 3.36
N GLY A 50 -8.79 12.03 2.51
CA GLY A 50 -8.47 13.42 2.72
C GLY A 50 -8.08 14.11 1.42
N THR A 51 -7.36 15.20 1.55
CA THR A 51 -6.84 15.99 0.42
C THR A 51 -5.34 16.15 0.52
N TYR A 52 -4.72 16.50 -0.60
CA TYR A 52 -3.30 16.78 -0.63
C TYR A 52 -2.99 18.01 -1.50
N ASP A 53 -1.84 18.62 -1.26
CA ASP A 53 -1.31 19.76 -2.01
C ASP A 53 0.22 19.64 -2.16
N VAL A 54 0.70 19.84 -3.40
CA VAL A 54 2.12 19.90 -3.75
C VAL A 54 2.36 21.23 -4.50
N PRO A 55 2.83 22.28 -3.79
CA PRO A 55 2.91 23.64 -4.35
C PRO A 55 4.20 23.89 -5.14
N GLY A 56 4.50 23.08 -6.15
CA GLY A 56 5.71 23.25 -6.98
C GLY A 56 7.01 22.82 -6.27
N SER A 57 6.93 21.89 -5.33
CA SER A 57 8.07 21.42 -4.53
C SER A 57 8.12 19.89 -4.49
N THR A 58 9.08 19.35 -3.74
CA THR A 58 9.17 17.91 -3.45
C THR A 58 8.45 17.54 -2.14
N VAL A 59 7.69 18.46 -1.55
CA VAL A 59 6.95 18.26 -0.32
C VAL A 59 5.45 18.26 -0.63
N CYS A 60 4.80 17.15 -0.34
CA CYS A 60 3.36 17.01 -0.37
C CYS A 60 2.80 17.20 1.04
N THR A 61 1.89 18.13 1.21
CA THR A 61 1.10 18.28 2.44
C THR A 61 -0.20 17.51 2.29
N VAL A 62 -0.42 16.56 3.18
CA VAL A 62 -1.65 15.76 3.25
C VAL A 62 -2.50 16.26 4.40
N THR A 63 -3.80 16.43 4.16
CA THR A 63 -4.79 16.86 5.15
C THR A 63 -5.81 15.75 5.39
N ILE A 64 -5.73 15.14 6.56
CA ILE A 64 -6.63 14.08 7.03
C ILE A 64 -6.91 14.32 8.50
N ALA A 65 -8.16 14.48 8.88
CA ALA A 65 -8.54 14.68 10.28
C ALA A 65 -8.33 13.40 11.10
N ASN A 66 -7.78 13.56 12.31
CA ASN A 66 -7.62 12.46 13.29
C ASN A 66 -6.85 11.25 12.74
N HIS A 67 -5.81 11.47 11.94
CA HIS A 67 -5.05 10.41 11.30
C HIS A 67 -4.22 9.54 12.27
N GLY A 68 -3.94 10.02 13.50
CA GLY A 68 -3.27 9.24 14.53
C GLY A 68 -1.78 8.93 14.30
N LEU A 69 -1.15 9.54 13.29
CA LEU A 69 0.22 9.27 12.90
C LEU A 69 1.24 10.02 13.76
N SER A 70 2.46 9.49 13.77
CA SER A 70 3.67 10.09 14.34
C SER A 70 4.74 10.29 13.26
N ASN A 71 5.71 11.17 13.51
CA ASN A 71 6.85 11.32 12.60
C ASN A 71 7.63 10.00 12.49
N GLY A 72 7.89 9.59 11.25
CA GLY A 72 8.58 8.35 10.93
C GLY A 72 7.65 7.18 10.61
N ASP A 73 6.35 7.31 10.85
CA ASP A 73 5.38 6.28 10.45
C ASP A 73 5.38 6.08 8.92
N ARG A 74 5.07 4.85 8.51
CA ARG A 74 4.93 4.51 7.10
C ARG A 74 3.47 4.39 6.74
N VAL A 75 3.08 5.00 5.61
CA VAL A 75 1.71 4.95 5.09
C VAL A 75 1.73 4.70 3.59
N TYR A 76 0.77 3.96 3.08
CA TYR A 76 0.49 3.93 1.66
C TYR A 76 -0.53 5.02 1.31
N LEU A 77 -0.20 5.84 0.32
CA LEU A 77 -1.09 6.89 -0.21
C LEU A 77 -1.53 6.54 -1.62
N ASN A 78 -2.83 6.49 -1.82
CA ASN A 78 -3.48 6.36 -3.11
C ASN A 78 -4.06 7.74 -3.48
N PHE A 79 -3.45 8.41 -4.46
CA PHE A 79 -3.87 9.72 -4.96
C PHE A 79 -5.01 9.53 -5.97
N THR A 80 -6.24 9.72 -5.53
CA THR A 80 -7.45 9.45 -6.31
C THR A 80 -7.81 10.54 -7.31
N SER A 81 -7.14 11.69 -7.24
CA SER A 81 -7.21 12.77 -8.25
C SER A 81 -5.93 13.59 -8.23
N GLY A 82 -5.72 14.42 -9.25
CA GLY A 82 -4.46 15.13 -9.46
C GLY A 82 -3.43 14.28 -10.20
N SER A 83 -2.15 14.58 -10.07
CA SER A 83 -1.05 13.94 -10.81
C SER A 83 0.07 13.35 -9.94
N SER A 84 -0.12 13.25 -8.63
CA SER A 84 0.83 12.56 -7.76
C SER A 84 0.74 11.05 -7.94
N SER A 85 1.88 10.37 -7.76
CA SER A 85 1.97 8.92 -7.92
C SER A 85 1.76 8.20 -6.59
N ASP A 86 0.97 7.15 -6.62
CA ASP A 86 0.72 6.26 -5.50
C ASP A 86 2.01 5.60 -5.05
N ASN A 87 2.24 5.55 -3.75
CA ASN A 87 3.40 4.86 -3.17
C ASN A 87 3.27 4.73 -1.66
N THR A 88 4.24 4.04 -1.05
CA THR A 88 4.49 4.07 0.39
C THR A 88 5.42 5.22 0.74
N PHE A 89 5.06 5.99 1.75
CA PHE A 89 5.79 7.18 2.19
C PHE A 89 6.12 7.13 3.67
N THR A 90 7.23 7.76 4.03
CA THR A 90 7.56 8.06 5.44
C THR A 90 7.01 9.43 5.79
N VAL A 91 6.26 9.49 6.87
CA VAL A 91 5.55 10.67 7.35
C VAL A 91 6.48 11.60 8.13
N SER A 92 6.35 12.90 7.93
CA SER A 92 7.07 13.94 8.66
C SER A 92 6.19 15.17 8.92
N ASN A 93 6.65 16.06 9.78
CA ASN A 93 5.95 17.31 10.16
C ASN A 93 4.48 17.06 10.55
N VAL A 94 4.27 16.07 11.41
CA VAL A 94 2.94 15.67 11.87
C VAL A 94 2.31 16.74 12.75
N ALA A 95 1.08 17.12 12.43
CA ALA A 95 0.20 17.98 13.24
C ALA A 95 -1.15 17.26 13.43
N THR A 96 -2.11 17.87 14.09
CA THR A 96 -3.41 17.23 14.44
C THR A 96 -4.19 16.69 13.23
N SER A 97 -4.12 17.39 12.10
CA SER A 97 -4.89 17.03 10.89
C SER A 97 -4.04 17.09 9.61
N THR A 98 -2.75 17.31 9.71
CA THR A 98 -1.86 17.38 8.56
C THR A 98 -0.55 16.67 8.82
N PHE A 99 0.06 16.17 7.76
CA PHE A 99 1.44 15.68 7.75
C PHE A 99 2.06 15.92 6.36
N THR A 100 3.37 15.76 6.26
CA THR A 100 4.06 15.89 4.98
C THR A 100 4.73 14.60 4.57
N VAL A 101 4.83 14.38 3.26
CA VAL A 101 5.62 13.30 2.65
C VAL A 101 6.47 13.86 1.52
N ALA A 102 7.58 13.18 1.21
CA ALA A 102 8.44 13.54 0.08
C ALA A 102 7.88 12.91 -1.20
N VAL A 103 7.68 13.72 -2.23
CA VAL A 103 7.19 13.29 -3.55
C VAL A 103 8.11 13.81 -4.66
N ALA A 104 7.90 13.38 -5.90
CA ALA A 104 8.50 14.04 -7.04
C ALA A 104 8.02 15.50 -7.13
N SER A 105 8.89 16.41 -7.58
CA SER A 105 8.53 17.84 -7.72
C SER A 105 7.37 18.00 -8.68
N ALA A 106 6.30 18.63 -8.22
CA ALA A 106 5.08 18.87 -8.98
C ALA A 106 4.34 20.10 -8.48
N THR A 107 3.40 20.60 -9.28
CA THR A 107 2.36 21.54 -8.83
C THR A 107 1.04 20.83 -9.06
N THR A 108 0.48 20.25 -8.02
CA THR A 108 -0.73 19.44 -8.09
C THR A 108 -1.43 19.37 -6.74
N ASN A 109 -2.73 19.22 -6.78
CA ASN A 109 -3.55 18.96 -5.60
C ASN A 109 -4.68 18.00 -5.94
N GLY A 110 -5.35 17.49 -4.93
CA GLY A 110 -6.49 16.60 -5.15
C GLY A 110 -6.89 15.80 -3.91
N ASN A 111 -7.54 14.68 -4.17
CA ASN A 111 -7.99 13.77 -3.14
C ASN A 111 -6.99 12.62 -2.97
N VAL A 112 -6.87 12.14 -1.75
CA VAL A 112 -6.01 11.03 -1.38
C VAL A 112 -6.73 10.09 -0.41
N THR A 113 -6.46 8.80 -0.54
CA THR A 113 -6.86 7.78 0.44
C THR A 113 -5.60 7.21 1.06
N MET A 114 -5.54 7.20 2.38
CA MET A 114 -4.42 6.69 3.16
C MET A 114 -4.76 5.32 3.75
N TYR A 115 -3.78 4.42 3.68
CA TYR A 115 -3.74 3.15 4.40
C TYR A 115 -2.52 3.19 5.33
N ALA A 116 -2.77 3.25 6.63
CA ALA A 116 -1.71 3.39 7.64
C ALA A 116 -1.19 2.05 8.14
N ASP A 117 -2.00 0.99 8.05
CA ASP A 117 -1.65 -0.33 8.57
C ASP A 117 -1.06 -1.21 7.44
N ILE A 118 0.26 -1.09 7.25
CA ILE A 118 1.00 -1.86 6.25
C ILE A 118 1.36 -3.22 6.84
N LEU A 119 0.77 -4.28 6.30
CA LEU A 119 1.02 -5.67 6.70
C LEU A 119 2.38 -6.16 6.20
N VAL A 120 2.68 -5.89 4.94
CA VAL A 120 3.94 -6.24 4.26
C VAL A 120 4.20 -5.23 3.15
N GLU A 121 5.45 -4.88 2.98
CA GLU A 121 5.94 -4.12 1.83
C GLU A 121 7.04 -4.93 1.14
N LEU A 122 6.97 -5.05 -0.18
CA LEU A 122 7.91 -5.83 -0.98
C LEU A 122 8.52 -4.96 -2.08
N ASP A 123 9.85 -4.95 -2.11
CA ASP A 123 10.62 -4.27 -3.15
C ASP A 123 10.82 -5.17 -4.36
N CYS A 124 10.43 -4.69 -5.54
CA CYS A 124 10.68 -5.33 -6.83
C CYS A 124 11.75 -4.54 -7.57
N SER A 125 12.94 -5.11 -7.72
CA SER A 125 14.06 -4.49 -8.43
C SER A 125 14.52 -5.27 -9.66
N SER A 126 13.80 -6.31 -10.04
CA SER A 126 14.18 -7.26 -11.09
C SER A 126 12.96 -7.67 -11.91
N THR A 127 13.18 -8.20 -13.10
CA THR A 127 12.14 -8.84 -13.94
C THR A 127 11.84 -10.28 -13.53
N THR A 128 12.53 -10.81 -12.52
CA THR A 128 12.35 -12.18 -12.07
C THR A 128 11.19 -12.26 -11.08
N ALA A 129 10.23 -13.12 -11.38
CA ALA A 129 9.18 -13.42 -10.43
C ALA A 129 9.75 -14.10 -9.18
N PHE A 130 9.25 -13.73 -8.03
CA PHE A 130 9.65 -14.33 -6.76
C PHE A 130 8.43 -14.59 -5.86
N TYR A 131 8.57 -15.59 -5.01
CA TYR A 131 7.55 -15.97 -4.05
C TYR A 131 8.06 -15.75 -2.63
N THR A 132 7.26 -15.07 -1.82
CA THR A 132 7.51 -14.88 -0.40
C THR A 132 6.44 -15.61 0.41
N MET A 133 6.85 -16.58 1.20
CA MET A 133 5.98 -17.27 2.13
C MET A 133 6.03 -16.58 3.49
N ILE A 134 4.87 -16.33 4.08
CA ILE A 134 4.75 -15.80 5.44
C ILE A 134 4.61 -16.99 6.39
N PRO A 135 5.55 -17.20 7.33
CA PRO A 135 5.56 -18.38 8.18
C PRO A 135 4.42 -18.38 9.22
N GLY A 136 4.12 -19.56 9.72
CA GLY A 136 3.12 -19.77 10.77
C GLY A 136 1.69 -19.50 10.30
N GLU A 137 0.93 -18.80 11.13
CA GLU A 137 -0.48 -18.47 10.87
C GLU A 137 -0.65 -17.38 9.79
N GLY A 138 0.42 -16.76 9.33
CA GLY A 138 0.37 -15.59 8.44
C GLY A 138 0.12 -14.28 9.19
N ILE A 139 0.07 -13.17 8.47
CA ILE A 139 -0.21 -11.83 9.02
C ILE A 139 -1.71 -11.57 8.98
N LEU A 140 -2.27 -11.21 10.14
CA LEU A 140 -3.69 -10.91 10.27
C LEU A 140 -4.02 -9.57 9.63
N ALA A 141 -5.04 -9.57 8.78
CA ALA A 141 -5.71 -8.40 8.23
C ALA A 141 -7.12 -8.34 8.83
N GLU A 142 -7.42 -7.33 9.62
CA GLU A 142 -8.67 -7.24 10.38
C GLU A 142 -9.87 -6.89 9.51
N GLN A 143 -9.67 -6.04 8.49
CA GLN A 143 -10.72 -5.56 7.58
C GLN A 143 -10.53 -6.06 6.14
N GLY A 144 -9.58 -6.98 5.93
CA GLY A 144 -9.22 -7.48 4.61
C GLY A 144 -7.90 -6.93 4.11
N ILE A 145 -7.59 -7.18 2.84
CA ILE A 145 -6.29 -6.82 2.26
C ILE A 145 -6.51 -5.87 1.09
N TYR A 146 -5.94 -4.67 1.20
CA TYR A 146 -5.74 -3.76 0.09
C TYR A 146 -4.32 -3.92 -0.46
N VAL A 147 -4.20 -3.91 -1.78
CA VAL A 147 -2.90 -3.98 -2.48
C VAL A 147 -2.64 -2.68 -3.19
N GLY A 148 -1.52 -2.05 -2.87
CA GLY A 148 -1.00 -0.89 -3.56
C GLY A 148 0.05 -1.30 -4.59
N LEU A 149 -0.28 -1.22 -5.86
CA LEU A 149 0.60 -1.47 -7.00
C LEU A 149 0.96 -0.14 -7.65
N PRO A 150 2.18 0.38 -7.47
CA PRO A 150 2.55 1.72 -7.96
C PRO A 150 2.71 1.77 -9.49
N SER A 151 2.72 0.64 -10.17
CA SER A 151 2.86 0.54 -11.63
C SER A 151 2.12 -0.67 -12.18
N ALA A 152 1.59 -0.55 -13.39
CA ALA A 152 1.01 -1.66 -14.16
C ALA A 152 2.06 -2.70 -14.63
N THR A 153 3.35 -2.43 -14.43
CA THR A 153 4.44 -3.35 -14.76
C THR A 153 4.68 -4.43 -13.71
N VAL A 154 3.92 -4.41 -12.61
CA VAL A 154 3.96 -5.43 -11.57
C VAL A 154 2.57 -6.03 -11.39
N THR A 155 2.52 -7.35 -11.37
CA THR A 155 1.33 -8.09 -10.94
C THR A 155 1.66 -8.91 -9.71
N THR A 156 0.66 -9.20 -8.90
CA THR A 156 0.84 -10.01 -7.71
C THR A 156 -0.27 -11.03 -7.54
N THR A 157 0.06 -12.18 -6.97
CA THR A 157 -0.92 -13.16 -6.51
C THR A 157 -0.75 -13.34 -5.00
N LEU A 158 -1.80 -13.04 -4.26
CA LEU A 158 -1.85 -13.23 -2.82
C LEU A 158 -2.40 -14.62 -2.51
N PHE A 159 -1.85 -15.25 -1.47
CA PHE A 159 -2.37 -16.45 -0.84
C PHE A 159 -2.86 -16.08 0.56
N TYR A 160 -4.10 -16.43 0.87
CA TYR A 160 -4.78 -16.03 2.10
C TYR A 160 -5.72 -17.11 2.63
N GLY A 161 -6.12 -17.02 3.93
CA GLY A 161 -7.03 -17.98 4.56
C GLY A 161 -7.26 -17.71 6.03
#